data_aecace69859eb3cb69b251f5bbf35990
#
_entry.id   aecace69859eb3cb69b251f5bbf35990
#
_cell.length_a   1.000
_cell.length_b   1.000
_cell.length_c   1.000
_cell.angle_alpha   90.00
_cell.angle_beta   90.00
_cell.angle_gamma   90.00
#
_symmetry.space_group_name_H-M   'P 1'
#
loop_
_entity.id
_entity.type
_entity.pdbx_description
1 polymer ?
#
loop_
_entity_poly.entity_id
_entity_poly.type
_entity_poly.pdbx_seq_one_letter_code
_entity_poly.pdbx_strand_id
1 'polypeptide(L)'
;MKFADKLFFTTVLLLTAIFTIFGMWMLQSNFTRLLNRELERGNSESQMFCFLFEMGFLSVEEFGTEYAVSRTMESISDSVEKDGSHCFVMQMDGSFYYGGEYIQNQELEQEVKRLISSLTNIDSYAYCVRRAGDGYYMLTAAVTDMASSPLYLGICRELTPIYNDRHDLLIQYRIALLSLLCAGGIGIYLLSRYITRPIRSLDKLAGRIAEGNYEIRSHNKSQDEIGVLARNFNRMADQLVDQMEQKVLEAKQKEDFTAAFAHELKTPLTSIIGYADMLNSVDLSEEERREAYFYIYSQGKRLESLSHKLLELVSMDKNPIAMRPINTKTLEENLRTTMRPIWKQRGLRGKVNMDKGIIMGDEELLLSLFYNLLDNAVKAMDKEGEGFILLKGTTRKDGYEVKVVDNGRGIPREEISRITEAFYMVDKSRSRREGGAGIGMALCQKIVQIHKAELLIDSNLGAGTVVQIRFPLVKEIDDEKTDTLIQYGT
;
A
#
# COMPACT_ATOMS: atom_id res chain seq x y z
N MET A 1 8.82 -23.07 -3.44
CA MET A 1 7.56 -23.15 -2.70
C MET A 1 6.82 -21.85 -2.83
N LYS A 2 5.52 -21.89 -3.15
CA LYS A 2 4.66 -20.71 -3.24
C LYS A 2 4.37 -20.17 -1.82
N PHE A 3 4.02 -18.90 -1.68
CA PHE A 3 3.74 -18.29 -0.38
C PHE A 3 2.71 -19.07 0.45
N ALA A 4 1.64 -19.54 -0.21
CA ALA A 4 0.62 -20.39 0.41
C ALA A 4 1.19 -21.69 1.02
N ASP A 5 2.12 -22.34 0.31
CA ASP A 5 2.74 -23.58 0.79
C ASP A 5 3.62 -23.31 2.01
N LYS A 6 4.39 -22.22 1.99
CA LYS A 6 5.21 -21.82 3.16
C LYS A 6 4.34 -21.56 4.39
N LEU A 7 3.26 -20.79 4.23
CA LEU A 7 2.33 -20.49 5.31
C LEU A 7 1.69 -21.78 5.85
N PHE A 8 1.24 -22.67 4.97
CA PHE A 8 0.66 -23.96 5.33
C PHE A 8 1.63 -24.79 6.17
N PHE A 9 2.83 -25.03 5.66
CA PHE A 9 3.81 -25.88 6.35
C PHE A 9 4.28 -25.30 7.68
N THR A 10 4.50 -23.99 7.77
CA THR A 10 4.94 -23.35 9.02
C THR A 10 3.85 -23.41 10.10
N THR A 11 2.61 -23.16 9.74
CA THR A 11 1.48 -23.19 10.72
C THR A 11 1.18 -24.62 11.16
N VAL A 12 1.18 -25.60 10.26
CA VAL A 12 0.97 -27.03 10.63
C VAL A 12 2.10 -27.52 11.51
N LEU A 13 3.37 -27.21 11.18
CA LEU A 13 4.53 -27.61 12.00
C LEU A 13 4.43 -27.02 13.41
N LEU A 14 4.15 -25.73 13.53
CA LEU A 14 4.04 -25.06 14.83
C LEU A 14 2.90 -25.65 15.68
N LEU A 15 1.75 -25.89 15.06
CA LEU A 15 0.58 -26.46 15.72
C LEU A 15 0.85 -27.87 16.20
N THR A 16 1.50 -28.69 15.36
CA THR A 16 1.92 -30.06 15.72
C THR A 16 2.88 -30.04 16.91
N ALA A 17 3.88 -29.17 16.89
CA ALA A 17 4.87 -29.07 17.96
C ALA A 17 4.20 -28.68 19.29
N ILE A 18 3.34 -27.64 19.29
CA ILE A 18 2.64 -27.16 20.49
C ILE A 18 1.74 -28.26 21.07
N PHE A 19 0.90 -28.87 20.24
CA PHE A 19 -0.03 -29.91 20.75
C PHE A 19 0.73 -31.15 21.22
N THR A 20 1.81 -31.56 20.53
CA THR A 20 2.59 -32.74 20.97
C THR A 20 3.27 -32.47 22.31
N ILE A 21 3.92 -31.34 22.50
CA ILE A 21 4.61 -31.02 23.76
C ILE A 21 3.59 -30.88 24.90
N PHE A 22 2.55 -30.08 24.69
CA PHE A 22 1.54 -29.86 25.72
C PHE A 22 0.77 -31.13 26.09
N GLY A 23 0.33 -31.90 25.09
CA GLY A 23 -0.40 -33.13 25.30
C GLY A 23 0.44 -34.19 26.04
N MET A 24 1.71 -34.36 25.68
CA MET A 24 2.60 -35.27 26.35
C MET A 24 2.88 -34.83 27.79
N TRP A 25 3.10 -33.54 28.03
CA TRP A 25 3.24 -33.00 29.38
C TRP A 25 2.00 -33.22 30.22
N MET A 26 0.80 -33.00 29.67
CA MET A 26 -0.49 -33.19 30.35
C MET A 26 -0.70 -34.66 30.73
N LEU A 27 -0.47 -35.59 29.79
CA LEU A 27 -0.60 -37.04 30.04
C LEU A 27 0.37 -37.50 31.12
N GLN A 28 1.65 -37.08 31.02
CA GLN A 28 2.66 -37.42 32.00
C GLN A 28 2.34 -36.86 33.40
N SER A 29 1.91 -35.60 33.46
CA SER A 29 1.50 -34.96 34.73
C SER A 29 0.29 -35.64 35.37
N ASN A 30 -0.69 -36.05 34.56
CA ASN A 30 -1.85 -36.77 35.06
C ASN A 30 -1.49 -38.16 35.60
N PHE A 31 -0.71 -38.92 34.82
CA PHE A 31 -0.22 -40.22 35.23
C PHE A 31 0.59 -40.14 36.53
N THR A 32 1.53 -39.19 36.63
CA THR A 32 2.34 -39.03 37.88
C THR A 32 1.48 -38.68 39.07
N ARG A 33 0.45 -37.85 38.91
CA ARG A 33 -0.49 -37.51 40.00
C ARG A 33 -1.30 -38.73 40.46
N LEU A 34 -1.83 -39.53 39.51
CA LEU A 34 -2.59 -40.73 39.83
C LEU A 34 -1.70 -41.77 40.52
N LEU A 35 -0.52 -42.00 39.98
CA LEU A 35 0.44 -42.95 40.58
C LEU A 35 0.83 -42.55 42.00
N ASN A 36 1.20 -41.27 42.22
CA ASN A 36 1.58 -40.78 43.55
C ASN A 36 0.42 -40.93 44.55
N ARG A 37 -0.82 -40.64 44.14
CA ARG A 37 -1.99 -40.81 44.98
C ARG A 37 -2.20 -42.27 45.41
N GLU A 38 -2.03 -43.23 44.49
CA GLU A 38 -2.14 -44.66 44.83
C GLU A 38 -0.95 -45.16 45.66
N LEU A 39 0.24 -44.62 45.45
CA LEU A 39 1.39 -44.92 46.32
C LEU A 39 1.18 -44.40 47.75
N GLU A 40 0.69 -43.18 47.93
CA GLU A 40 0.34 -42.62 49.26
C GLU A 40 -0.76 -43.44 49.93
N ARG A 41 -1.78 -43.87 49.16
CA ARG A 41 -2.85 -44.70 49.66
C ARG A 41 -2.33 -46.07 50.10
N GLY A 42 -1.52 -46.74 49.26
CA GLY A 42 -0.90 -48.02 49.60
C GLY A 42 0.02 -47.97 50.81
N ASN A 43 0.77 -46.88 50.97
CA ASN A 43 1.60 -46.67 52.16
C ASN A 43 0.73 -46.51 53.42
N SER A 44 -0.35 -45.75 53.34
CA SER A 44 -1.27 -45.57 54.49
C SER A 44 -1.99 -46.87 54.88
N GLU A 45 -2.41 -47.63 53.86
CA GLU A 45 -3.01 -48.98 54.08
C GLU A 45 -1.98 -49.94 54.70
N SER A 46 -0.74 -49.95 54.28
CA SER A 46 0.36 -50.74 54.82
C SER A 46 0.63 -50.41 56.30
N GLN A 47 0.71 -49.12 56.63
CA GLN A 47 0.89 -48.70 58.03
C GLN A 47 -0.32 -49.14 58.92
N MET A 48 -1.51 -48.95 58.40
CA MET A 48 -2.72 -49.40 59.08
C MET A 48 -2.77 -50.95 59.30
N PHE A 49 -2.33 -51.70 58.27
CA PHE A 49 -2.19 -53.13 58.33
C PHE A 49 -1.22 -53.55 59.45
N CYS A 50 -0.01 -53.00 59.44
CA CYS A 50 0.97 -53.29 60.50
C CYS A 50 0.42 -52.99 61.88
N PHE A 51 -0.20 -51.83 62.10
CA PHE A 51 -0.80 -51.48 63.39
C PHE A 51 -1.93 -52.44 63.83
N LEU A 52 -2.87 -52.77 62.97
CA LEU A 52 -3.98 -53.69 63.26
C LEU A 52 -3.46 -55.09 63.50
N PHE A 53 -2.48 -55.55 62.76
CA PHE A 53 -1.84 -56.83 62.91
C PHE A 53 -1.15 -56.90 64.27
N GLU A 54 -0.35 -55.89 64.64
CA GLU A 54 0.31 -55.80 65.95
C GLU A 54 -0.68 -55.92 67.10
N MET A 55 -1.71 -55.14 67.06
CA MET A 55 -2.75 -55.14 68.11
C MET A 55 -3.50 -56.50 68.21
N GLY A 56 -3.80 -57.09 67.06
CA GLY A 56 -4.53 -58.41 67.03
C GLY A 56 -3.62 -59.56 67.48
N PHE A 57 -2.35 -59.56 66.98
CA PHE A 57 -1.39 -60.60 67.29
C PHE A 57 -1.11 -60.70 68.84
N LEU A 58 -0.82 -59.56 69.46
CA LEU A 58 -0.58 -59.45 70.89
C LEU A 58 -1.72 -60.05 71.77
N SER A 59 -2.93 -60.04 71.26
CA SER A 59 -4.12 -60.55 71.99
C SER A 59 -4.19 -62.07 72.01
N VAL A 60 -3.47 -62.79 71.12
CA VAL A 60 -3.58 -64.28 70.96
C VAL A 60 -2.20 -64.96 70.84
N GLU A 61 -1.10 -64.26 71.10
CA GLU A 61 0.29 -64.73 70.99
C GLU A 61 0.53 -65.99 71.87
N GLU A 62 -0.05 -66.11 73.00
CA GLU A 62 0.07 -67.23 73.94
C GLU A 62 -0.30 -68.59 73.33
N PHE A 63 -1.05 -68.61 72.22
CA PHE A 63 -1.51 -69.86 71.58
C PHE A 63 -0.53 -70.33 70.41
N GLY A 64 0.56 -69.68 70.24
CA GLY A 64 1.56 -70.02 69.23
C GLY A 64 1.47 -69.15 67.97
N THR A 65 2.59 -68.91 67.32
CA THR A 65 2.72 -67.94 66.23
C THR A 65 1.81 -68.24 65.03
N GLU A 66 1.75 -69.48 64.57
CA GLU A 66 0.91 -69.87 63.43
C GLU A 66 -0.59 -69.64 63.70
N TYR A 67 -1.06 -70.02 64.85
CA TYR A 67 -2.45 -69.73 65.26
C TYR A 67 -2.72 -68.27 65.43
N ALA A 68 -1.81 -67.55 66.07
CA ALA A 68 -1.95 -66.13 66.28
C ALA A 68 -2.02 -65.35 64.96
N VAL A 69 -1.17 -65.68 63.96
CA VAL A 69 -1.21 -65.05 62.60
C VAL A 69 -2.55 -65.40 61.94
N SER A 70 -2.94 -66.68 61.89
CA SER A 70 -4.21 -67.08 61.23
C SER A 70 -5.43 -66.38 61.86
N ARG A 71 -5.53 -66.35 63.18
CA ARG A 71 -6.63 -65.75 63.90
C ARG A 71 -6.71 -64.24 63.76
N THR A 72 -5.54 -63.56 63.75
CA THR A 72 -5.41 -62.09 63.52
C THR A 72 -5.83 -61.77 62.11
N MET A 73 -5.30 -62.47 61.10
CA MET A 73 -5.66 -62.23 59.73
C MET A 73 -7.14 -62.50 59.45
N GLU A 74 -7.74 -63.52 59.99
CA GLU A 74 -9.17 -63.75 59.86
C GLU A 74 -10.01 -62.55 60.36
N SER A 75 -9.51 -61.84 61.39
CA SER A 75 -10.19 -60.69 61.95
C SER A 75 -10.02 -59.41 61.18
N ILE A 76 -8.88 -59.19 60.52
CA ILE A 76 -8.53 -57.95 59.92
C ILE A 76 -8.53 -57.94 58.39
N SER A 77 -8.46 -59.09 57.70
CA SER A 77 -8.38 -59.22 56.27
C SER A 77 -9.46 -58.43 55.53
N ASP A 78 -10.72 -58.55 55.93
CA ASP A 78 -11.88 -57.86 55.35
C ASP A 78 -11.76 -56.32 55.46
N SER A 79 -10.98 -55.84 56.45
CA SER A 79 -10.76 -54.40 56.66
C SER A 79 -9.63 -53.81 55.85
N VAL A 80 -8.62 -54.64 55.54
CA VAL A 80 -7.37 -54.20 54.87
C VAL A 80 -7.33 -54.63 53.41
N GLU A 81 -7.81 -55.84 53.08
CA GLU A 81 -7.83 -56.34 51.70
C GLU A 81 -9.03 -55.79 50.94
N LYS A 82 -8.80 -54.60 50.40
CA LYS A 82 -9.79 -53.87 49.58
C LYS A 82 -9.13 -53.39 48.27
N ASP A 83 -9.93 -53.21 47.23
CA ASP A 83 -9.55 -52.58 45.97
C ASP A 83 -8.30 -53.20 45.34
N GLY A 84 -8.13 -54.55 45.40
CA GLY A 84 -6.99 -55.26 44.79
C GLY A 84 -5.66 -55.17 45.58
N SER A 85 -5.80 -54.90 46.91
CA SER A 85 -4.71 -55.05 47.89
C SER A 85 -4.80 -56.39 48.56
N HIS A 86 -3.70 -57.09 48.63
CA HIS A 86 -3.58 -58.42 49.35
C HIS A 86 -2.47 -58.33 50.38
N CYS A 87 -2.79 -58.74 51.61
CA CYS A 87 -1.83 -58.79 52.70
C CYS A 87 -1.02 -60.08 52.65
N PHE A 88 0.23 -60.00 53.09
CA PHE A 88 1.03 -61.21 53.34
C PHE A 88 1.74 -61.11 54.69
N VAL A 89 1.93 -62.28 55.32
CA VAL A 89 2.75 -62.44 56.49
C VAL A 89 3.78 -63.54 56.21
N MET A 90 5.10 -63.24 56.32
CA MET A 90 6.15 -64.15 55.96
C MET A 90 7.18 -64.30 57.08
N GLN A 91 7.75 -65.49 57.18
CA GLN A 91 8.85 -65.80 58.11
C GLN A 91 10.19 -65.35 57.61
N MET A 92 11.21 -65.37 58.48
CA MET A 92 12.57 -65.11 58.10
C MET A 92 13.18 -66.10 57.05
N ASP A 93 12.68 -67.34 57.06
CA ASP A 93 13.07 -68.40 56.11
C ASP A 93 12.46 -68.22 54.71
N GLY A 94 11.62 -67.23 54.51
CA GLY A 94 10.96 -66.96 53.26
C GLY A 94 9.68 -67.75 53.01
N SER A 95 9.14 -68.50 54.05
CA SER A 95 7.84 -69.17 53.96
C SER A 95 6.74 -68.21 54.34
N PHE A 96 5.53 -68.39 53.74
CA PHE A 96 4.37 -67.51 54.00
C PHE A 96 3.54 -68.20 55.10
N TYR A 97 3.18 -67.41 56.10
CA TYR A 97 2.10 -67.78 57.06
C TYR A 97 0.71 -67.46 56.53
N TYR A 98 0.66 -66.35 55.73
CA TYR A 98 -0.61 -65.87 55.15
C TYR A 98 -0.34 -65.16 53.79
N GLY A 99 -1.32 -65.29 52.92
CA GLY A 99 -1.31 -64.50 51.66
C GLY A 99 -0.40 -65.06 50.55
N GLY A 100 0.31 -66.16 50.74
CA GLY A 100 1.13 -66.78 49.72
C GLY A 100 0.37 -67.23 48.48
N GLU A 101 -0.91 -67.52 48.59
CA GLU A 101 -1.77 -67.89 47.47
C GLU A 101 -2.05 -66.72 46.48
N TYR A 102 -1.97 -65.50 46.94
CA TYR A 102 -2.10 -64.31 46.08
C TYR A 102 -0.80 -63.95 45.37
N ILE A 103 0.35 -64.47 45.84
CA ILE A 103 1.67 -64.25 45.28
C ILE A 103 2.09 -65.50 44.46
N GLN A 104 1.16 -66.01 43.62
CA GLN A 104 1.40 -67.22 42.81
C GLN A 104 2.37 -67.09 41.66
N ASN A 105 2.74 -65.80 41.21
CA ASN A 105 3.69 -65.54 40.17
C ASN A 105 5.10 -65.62 40.75
N GLN A 106 5.95 -66.53 40.24
CA GLN A 106 7.34 -66.68 40.66
C GLN A 106 8.12 -65.38 40.61
N GLU A 107 7.83 -64.50 39.61
CA GLU A 107 8.48 -63.23 39.50
C GLU A 107 8.07 -62.27 40.63
N LEU A 108 6.78 -62.25 40.99
CA LEU A 108 6.27 -61.46 42.09
C LEU A 108 6.82 -61.91 43.44
N GLU A 109 6.86 -63.23 43.69
CA GLU A 109 7.48 -63.83 44.87
C GLU A 109 8.96 -63.44 45.00
N GLN A 110 9.72 -63.47 43.88
CA GLN A 110 11.14 -63.06 43.87
C GLN A 110 11.28 -61.56 44.22
N GLU A 111 10.39 -60.67 43.71
CA GLU A 111 10.45 -59.25 44.01
C GLU A 111 10.08 -58.98 45.48
N VAL A 112 9.10 -59.72 46.08
CA VAL A 112 8.80 -59.66 47.49
C VAL A 112 10.01 -60.05 48.31
N LYS A 113 10.65 -61.20 48.01
CA LYS A 113 11.89 -61.66 48.69
C LYS A 113 13.05 -60.67 48.56
N ARG A 114 13.18 -60.00 47.40
CA ARG A 114 14.20 -58.97 47.20
C ARG A 114 13.87 -57.72 48.06
N LEU A 115 12.63 -57.31 48.14
CA LEU A 115 12.21 -56.18 48.95
C LEU A 115 12.52 -56.47 50.44
N ILE A 116 12.14 -57.65 50.92
CA ILE A 116 12.39 -58.10 52.29
C ILE A 116 13.91 -58.17 52.59
N SER A 117 14.69 -58.68 51.68
CA SER A 117 16.17 -58.73 51.85
C SER A 117 16.84 -57.35 51.96
N SER A 118 16.12 -56.29 51.58
CA SER A 118 16.59 -54.90 51.74
C SER A 118 16.29 -54.32 53.13
N LEU A 119 15.46 -55.00 53.94
CA LEU A 119 15.13 -54.63 55.30
C LEU A 119 16.17 -55.20 56.27
N THR A 120 16.92 -54.30 56.87
CA THR A 120 18.09 -54.71 57.70
C THR A 120 17.84 -54.57 59.22
N ASN A 121 16.88 -53.80 59.61
CA ASN A 121 16.60 -53.46 61.00
C ASN A 121 15.15 -53.77 61.36
N ILE A 122 14.88 -54.09 62.62
CA ILE A 122 13.55 -54.13 63.24
C ILE A 122 12.89 -52.75 63.07
N ASP A 123 11.62 -52.65 62.79
CA ASP A 123 10.80 -51.46 62.52
C ASP A 123 11.22 -50.77 61.15
N SER A 124 11.99 -51.44 60.34
CA SER A 124 12.25 -50.92 58.99
C SER A 124 11.04 -51.14 58.05
N TYR A 125 10.81 -50.15 57.22
CA TYR A 125 9.74 -50.14 56.21
C TYR A 125 10.34 -49.84 54.84
N ALA A 126 9.92 -50.58 53.83
CA ALA A 126 10.26 -50.29 52.45
C ALA A 126 9.08 -50.53 51.52
N TYR A 127 9.07 -49.80 50.42
CA TYR A 127 8.13 -50.08 49.33
C TYR A 127 8.83 -50.01 47.98
N CYS A 128 8.30 -50.69 47.01
CA CYS A 128 8.73 -50.58 45.63
C CYS A 128 7.57 -50.82 44.65
N VAL A 129 7.72 -50.28 43.44
CA VAL A 129 6.85 -50.59 42.30
C VAL A 129 7.61 -51.48 41.34
N ARG A 130 7.05 -52.65 41.02
CA ARG A 130 7.68 -53.61 40.13
C ARG A 130 6.68 -54.14 39.12
N ARG A 131 7.20 -54.51 37.96
CA ARG A 131 6.45 -55.29 36.99
C ARG A 131 6.76 -56.79 37.24
N ALA A 132 5.70 -57.57 37.32
CA ALA A 132 5.83 -59.02 37.38
C ALA A 132 4.78 -59.63 36.43
N GLY A 133 5.24 -60.43 35.48
CA GLY A 133 4.41 -60.90 34.38
C GLY A 133 3.81 -59.72 33.57
N ASP A 134 2.49 -59.73 33.40
CA ASP A 134 1.76 -58.71 32.68
C ASP A 134 1.25 -57.58 33.58
N GLY A 135 1.47 -57.68 34.93
CA GLY A 135 0.99 -56.72 35.89
C GLY A 135 2.06 -55.77 36.46
N TYR A 136 1.59 -54.65 37.00
CA TYR A 136 2.39 -53.72 37.80
C TYR A 136 1.88 -53.76 39.22
N TYR A 137 2.80 -53.92 40.17
CA TYR A 137 2.48 -54.12 41.60
C TYR A 137 3.27 -53.13 42.45
N MET A 138 2.59 -52.52 43.41
CA MET A 138 3.21 -51.92 44.57
C MET A 138 3.38 -52.95 45.66
N LEU A 139 4.60 -53.15 46.09
CA LEU A 139 4.93 -54.03 47.21
C LEU A 139 5.36 -53.18 48.37
N THR A 140 4.83 -53.44 49.55
CA THR A 140 5.27 -52.85 50.82
C THR A 140 5.74 -53.97 51.73
N ALA A 141 6.73 -53.71 52.56
CA ALA A 141 7.14 -54.64 53.57
C ALA A 141 7.65 -53.91 54.83
N ALA A 142 7.32 -54.42 55.94
CA ALA A 142 7.75 -53.96 57.26
C ALA A 142 8.25 -55.16 58.08
N VAL A 143 9.18 -54.95 59.00
CA VAL A 143 9.66 -55.92 59.93
C VAL A 143 9.09 -55.62 61.29
N THR A 144 8.50 -56.61 61.95
CA THR A 144 7.96 -56.51 63.35
C THR A 144 8.62 -57.56 64.22
N ASP A 145 8.93 -57.21 65.45
CA ASP A 145 9.54 -58.08 66.47
C ASP A 145 8.52 -58.51 67.58
N MET A 146 7.44 -59.13 67.13
CA MET A 146 6.33 -59.52 68.03
C MET A 146 6.27 -61.02 68.38
N ALA A 147 7.10 -61.80 67.80
CA ALA A 147 7.16 -63.23 67.99
C ALA A 147 8.54 -63.69 68.47
N SER A 148 8.73 -64.95 68.83
CA SER A 148 10.06 -65.50 69.09
C SER A 148 11.06 -65.37 67.95
N SER A 149 10.58 -64.93 66.80
CA SER A 149 11.32 -64.53 65.57
C SER A 149 10.62 -63.38 64.85
N PRO A 150 11.35 -62.43 64.23
CA PRO A 150 10.80 -61.35 63.46
C PRO A 150 9.89 -61.86 62.34
N LEU A 151 8.78 -61.13 62.11
CA LEU A 151 7.83 -61.40 61.03
C LEU A 151 7.92 -60.24 59.98
N TYR A 152 7.76 -60.62 58.72
CA TYR A 152 7.63 -59.66 57.64
C TYR A 152 6.15 -59.48 57.29
N LEU A 153 5.63 -58.26 57.46
CA LEU A 153 4.32 -57.86 57.06
C LEU A 153 4.34 -57.05 55.83
N GLY A 154 3.43 -57.28 54.90
CA GLY A 154 3.43 -56.44 53.67
C GLY A 154 2.08 -56.52 52.98
N ILE A 155 1.93 -55.58 52.04
CA ILE A 155 0.82 -55.48 51.11
C ILE A 155 1.36 -55.54 49.67
N CYS A 156 0.70 -56.38 48.89
CA CYS A 156 0.80 -56.44 47.46
C CYS A 156 -0.43 -55.74 46.83
N ARG A 157 -0.26 -54.60 46.21
CA ARG A 157 -1.35 -53.86 45.56
C ARG A 157 -1.16 -53.84 44.07
N GLU A 158 -2.19 -54.19 43.31
CA GLU A 158 -2.16 -54.16 41.86
C GLU A 158 -2.32 -52.71 41.32
N LEU A 159 -1.34 -52.25 40.50
CA LEU A 159 -1.34 -50.95 39.82
C LEU A 159 -1.57 -51.10 38.31
N THR A 160 -1.79 -52.31 37.81
CA THR A 160 -2.00 -52.60 36.37
C THR A 160 -3.11 -51.72 35.76
N PRO A 161 -4.25 -51.47 36.44
CA PRO A 161 -5.31 -50.60 35.89
C PRO A 161 -4.80 -49.19 35.53
N ILE A 162 -3.96 -48.59 36.39
CA ILE A 162 -3.42 -47.24 36.18
C ILE A 162 -2.48 -47.18 34.94
N TYR A 163 -1.69 -48.23 34.74
CA TYR A 163 -0.82 -48.32 33.58
C TYR A 163 -1.60 -48.60 32.29
N ASN A 164 -2.68 -49.39 32.36
CA ASN A 164 -3.59 -49.61 31.23
C ASN A 164 -4.36 -48.35 30.89
N ASP A 165 -4.88 -47.62 31.86
CA ASP A 165 -5.53 -46.31 31.65
C ASP A 165 -4.58 -45.33 30.96
N ARG A 166 -3.30 -45.30 31.35
CA ARG A 166 -2.29 -44.52 30.68
C ARG A 166 -2.12 -44.94 29.22
N HIS A 167 -2.11 -46.22 28.94
CA HIS A 167 -1.97 -46.76 27.59
C HIS A 167 -3.15 -46.36 26.71
N ASP A 168 -4.36 -46.50 27.20
CA ASP A 168 -5.59 -46.16 26.51
C ASP A 168 -5.70 -44.65 26.26
N LEU A 169 -5.35 -43.83 27.25
CA LEU A 169 -5.25 -42.38 27.07
C LEU A 169 -4.23 -41.98 26.03
N LEU A 170 -3.10 -42.66 25.93
CA LEU A 170 -2.12 -42.42 24.88
C LEU A 170 -2.66 -42.75 23.48
N ILE A 171 -3.44 -43.84 23.34
CA ILE A 171 -4.08 -44.21 22.07
C ILE A 171 -5.12 -43.17 21.70
N GLN A 172 -6.00 -42.81 22.62
CA GLN A 172 -7.03 -41.76 22.42
C GLN A 172 -6.38 -40.42 22.02
N TYR A 173 -5.34 -40.03 22.72
CA TYR A 173 -4.57 -38.84 22.41
C TYR A 173 -3.99 -38.85 21.00
N ARG A 174 -3.40 -39.97 20.55
CA ARG A 174 -2.85 -40.11 19.18
C ARG A 174 -3.94 -39.95 18.12
N ILE A 175 -5.11 -40.57 18.34
CA ILE A 175 -6.25 -40.46 17.42
C ILE A 175 -6.77 -39.04 17.40
N ALA A 176 -6.93 -38.38 18.55
CA ALA A 176 -7.36 -36.99 18.65
C ALA A 176 -6.38 -36.03 17.98
N LEU A 177 -5.07 -36.22 18.19
CA LEU A 177 -4.03 -35.43 17.57
C LEU A 177 -4.06 -35.59 16.04
N LEU A 178 -4.18 -36.82 15.54
CA LEU A 178 -4.23 -37.07 14.10
C LEU A 178 -5.47 -36.43 13.46
N SER A 179 -6.63 -36.56 14.09
CA SER A 179 -7.88 -35.97 13.62
C SER A 179 -7.80 -34.43 13.58
N LEU A 180 -7.23 -33.83 14.64
CA LEU A 180 -7.03 -32.39 14.74
C LEU A 180 -6.07 -31.87 13.63
N LEU A 181 -4.97 -32.59 13.38
CA LEU A 181 -4.01 -32.24 12.33
C LEU A 181 -4.63 -32.36 10.93
N CYS A 182 -5.44 -33.40 10.68
CA CYS A 182 -6.15 -33.54 9.41
C CYS A 182 -7.17 -32.40 9.21
N ALA A 183 -8.03 -32.14 10.20
CA ALA A 183 -9.03 -31.08 10.12
C ALA A 183 -8.41 -29.69 10.03
N GLY A 184 -7.40 -29.40 10.87
CA GLY A 184 -6.64 -28.16 10.86
C GLY A 184 -5.87 -27.96 9.56
N GLY A 185 -5.23 -29.01 9.04
CA GLY A 185 -4.52 -28.96 7.77
C GLY A 185 -5.45 -28.63 6.60
N ILE A 186 -6.62 -29.23 6.52
CA ILE A 186 -7.64 -28.93 5.51
C ILE A 186 -8.10 -27.48 5.67
N GLY A 187 -8.41 -27.03 6.88
CA GLY A 187 -8.84 -25.66 7.15
C GLY A 187 -7.80 -24.61 6.73
N ILE A 188 -6.54 -24.81 7.13
CA ILE A 188 -5.42 -23.92 6.76
C ILE A 188 -5.19 -23.92 5.24
N TYR A 189 -5.28 -25.07 4.58
CA TYR A 189 -5.16 -25.17 3.14
C TYR A 189 -6.24 -24.35 2.40
N LEU A 190 -7.50 -24.50 2.82
CA LEU A 190 -8.62 -23.76 2.24
C LEU A 190 -8.48 -22.25 2.47
N LEU A 191 -8.13 -21.85 3.70
CA LEU A 191 -7.92 -20.44 4.06
C LEU A 191 -6.76 -19.81 3.27
N SER A 192 -5.64 -20.53 3.19
CA SER A 192 -4.47 -20.08 2.41
C SER A 192 -4.81 -19.89 0.93
N ARG A 193 -5.59 -20.80 0.35
CA ARG A 193 -6.05 -20.68 -1.03
C ARG A 193 -7.02 -19.50 -1.21
N TYR A 194 -7.91 -19.28 -0.25
CA TYR A 194 -8.87 -18.17 -0.27
C TYR A 194 -8.16 -16.81 -0.27
N ILE A 195 -7.17 -16.61 0.60
CA ILE A 195 -6.40 -15.36 0.72
C ILE A 195 -5.45 -15.16 -0.48
N THR A 196 -4.79 -16.22 -0.93
CA THR A 196 -3.73 -16.07 -1.95
C THR A 196 -4.27 -15.92 -3.37
N ARG A 197 -5.44 -16.45 -3.68
CA ARG A 197 -6.03 -16.41 -5.03
C ARG A 197 -6.29 -15.00 -5.55
N PRO A 198 -6.91 -14.07 -4.79
CA PRO A 198 -7.10 -12.68 -5.21
C PRO A 198 -5.77 -11.93 -5.42
N ILE A 199 -4.79 -12.13 -4.54
CA ILE A 199 -3.47 -11.50 -4.66
C ILE A 199 -2.77 -11.92 -5.96
N ARG A 200 -2.80 -13.20 -6.31
CA ARG A 200 -2.26 -13.68 -7.59
C ARG A 200 -2.99 -13.13 -8.80
N SER A 201 -4.30 -12.88 -8.67
CA SER A 201 -5.06 -12.23 -9.73
C SER A 201 -4.56 -10.81 -9.98
N LEU A 202 -4.35 -10.03 -8.91
CA LEU A 202 -3.79 -8.68 -9.00
C LEU A 202 -2.37 -8.65 -9.56
N ASP A 203 -1.51 -9.60 -9.16
CA ASP A 203 -0.15 -9.76 -9.70
C ASP A 203 -0.17 -10.00 -11.23
N LYS A 204 -1.04 -10.90 -11.70
CA LYS A 204 -1.21 -11.14 -13.14
C LYS A 204 -1.73 -9.91 -13.89
N LEU A 205 -2.64 -9.15 -13.28
CA LEU A 205 -3.16 -7.93 -13.88
C LEU A 205 -2.06 -6.86 -13.95
N ALA A 206 -1.23 -6.73 -12.90
CA ALA A 206 -0.08 -5.84 -12.90
C ALA A 206 0.93 -6.18 -14.01
N GLY A 207 1.22 -7.48 -14.20
CA GLY A 207 2.06 -7.94 -15.30
C GLY A 207 1.51 -7.55 -16.68
N ARG A 208 0.21 -7.73 -16.89
CA ARG A 208 -0.45 -7.36 -18.16
C ARG A 208 -0.47 -5.85 -18.42
N ILE A 209 -0.60 -5.02 -17.36
CA ILE A 209 -0.47 -3.56 -17.49
C ILE A 209 0.97 -3.20 -17.89
N ALA A 210 1.97 -3.84 -17.28
CA ALA A 210 3.38 -3.64 -17.65
C ALA A 210 3.70 -4.06 -19.10
N GLU A 211 2.96 -5.02 -19.67
CA GLU A 211 3.02 -5.42 -21.07
C GLU A 211 2.25 -4.49 -22.02
N GLY A 212 1.63 -3.41 -21.49
CA GLY A 212 0.94 -2.41 -22.30
C GLY A 212 -0.58 -2.57 -22.41
N ASN A 213 -1.18 -3.52 -21.70
CA ASN A 213 -2.64 -3.68 -21.69
C ASN A 213 -3.26 -2.90 -20.52
N TYR A 214 -3.55 -1.63 -20.74
CA TYR A 214 -4.02 -0.68 -19.69
C TYR A 214 -5.54 -0.73 -19.45
N GLU A 215 -6.33 -1.43 -20.29
CA GLU A 215 -7.80 -1.48 -20.16
C GLU A 215 -8.29 -2.47 -19.11
N ILE A 216 -7.44 -3.39 -18.69
CA ILE A 216 -7.82 -4.43 -17.75
C ILE A 216 -8.02 -3.89 -16.35
N ARG A 217 -9.07 -4.40 -15.66
CA ARG A 217 -9.41 -4.00 -14.29
C ARG A 217 -9.64 -5.22 -13.42
N SER A 218 -9.37 -5.04 -12.13
CA SER A 218 -9.74 -6.05 -11.13
C SER A 218 -11.23 -6.01 -10.85
N HIS A 219 -11.88 -7.18 -10.92
CA HIS A 219 -13.30 -7.35 -10.59
C HIS A 219 -13.51 -7.82 -9.14
N ASN A 220 -12.48 -7.75 -8.29
CA ASN A 220 -12.62 -8.14 -6.89
C ASN A 220 -13.49 -7.12 -6.14
N LYS A 221 -14.65 -7.60 -5.65
CA LYS A 221 -15.66 -6.82 -4.91
C LYS A 221 -15.58 -7.04 -3.40
N SER A 222 -14.52 -7.69 -2.88
CA SER A 222 -14.37 -7.89 -1.44
C SER A 222 -14.38 -6.55 -0.69
N GLN A 223 -14.90 -6.56 0.55
CA GLN A 223 -14.91 -5.38 1.42
C GLN A 223 -13.71 -5.35 2.39
N ASP A 224 -12.85 -6.35 2.33
CA ASP A 224 -11.63 -6.48 3.12
C ASP A 224 -10.46 -5.64 2.53
N GLU A 225 -9.28 -5.79 3.12
CA GLU A 225 -8.03 -5.12 2.71
C GLU A 225 -7.66 -5.47 1.26
N ILE A 226 -7.97 -6.67 0.81
CA ILE A 226 -7.72 -7.11 -0.57
C ILE A 226 -8.64 -6.38 -1.55
N GLY A 227 -9.89 -6.13 -1.14
CA GLY A 227 -10.83 -5.33 -1.94
C GLY A 227 -10.40 -3.86 -2.02
N VAL A 228 -9.85 -3.29 -0.92
CA VAL A 228 -9.25 -1.94 -0.94
C VAL A 228 -8.07 -1.89 -1.89
N LEU A 229 -7.18 -2.87 -1.83
CA LEU A 229 -6.02 -2.98 -2.72
C LEU A 229 -6.46 -3.07 -4.20
N ALA A 230 -7.50 -3.84 -4.50
CA ALA A 230 -8.04 -3.96 -5.86
C ALA A 230 -8.60 -2.62 -6.38
N ARG A 231 -9.30 -1.86 -5.55
CA ARG A 231 -9.81 -0.52 -5.90
C ARG A 231 -8.68 0.48 -6.14
N ASN A 232 -7.66 0.50 -5.28
CA ASN A 232 -6.49 1.36 -5.44
C ASN A 232 -5.71 1.01 -6.71
N PHE A 233 -5.59 -0.28 -7.02
CA PHE A 233 -5.00 -0.76 -8.26
C PHE A 233 -5.76 -0.26 -9.50
N ASN A 234 -7.10 -0.35 -9.50
CA ASN A 234 -7.91 0.15 -10.60
C ASN A 234 -7.76 1.67 -10.77
N ARG A 235 -7.76 2.44 -9.66
CA ARG A 235 -7.54 3.90 -9.71
C ARG A 235 -6.17 4.25 -10.29
N MET A 236 -5.12 3.52 -9.92
CA MET A 236 -3.79 3.71 -10.51
C MET A 236 -3.80 3.42 -12.02
N ALA A 237 -4.49 2.37 -12.46
CA ALA A 237 -4.62 2.03 -13.87
C ALA A 237 -5.40 3.12 -14.64
N ASP A 238 -6.46 3.70 -14.05
CA ASP A 238 -7.19 4.83 -14.66
C ASP A 238 -6.28 6.05 -14.82
N GLN A 239 -5.54 6.42 -13.79
CA GLN A 239 -4.59 7.54 -13.86
C GLN A 239 -3.49 7.34 -14.91
N LEU A 240 -3.02 6.10 -15.11
CA LEU A 240 -2.03 5.80 -16.15
C LEU A 240 -2.62 6.01 -17.55
N VAL A 241 -3.87 5.58 -17.79
CA VAL A 241 -4.57 5.80 -19.07
C VAL A 241 -4.71 7.30 -19.33
N ASP A 242 -5.24 8.07 -18.37
CA ASP A 242 -5.41 9.53 -18.49
C ASP A 242 -4.08 10.24 -18.81
N GLN A 243 -2.99 9.86 -18.11
CA GLN A 243 -1.66 10.42 -18.38
C GLN A 243 -1.14 10.08 -19.77
N MET A 244 -1.38 8.84 -20.24
CA MET A 244 -0.96 8.43 -21.59
C MET A 244 -1.74 9.19 -22.66
N GLU A 245 -3.06 9.35 -22.51
CA GLU A 245 -3.87 10.14 -23.45
C GLU A 245 -3.40 11.60 -23.52
N GLN A 246 -3.12 12.20 -22.35
CA GLN A 246 -2.53 13.54 -22.30
C GLN A 246 -1.19 13.62 -23.04
N LYS A 247 -0.30 12.64 -22.83
CA LYS A 247 1.01 12.61 -23.51
C LYS A 247 0.89 12.44 -25.02
N VAL A 248 -0.04 11.61 -25.47
CA VAL A 248 -0.33 11.44 -26.90
C VAL A 248 -0.84 12.75 -27.51
N LEU A 249 -1.77 13.45 -26.82
CA LEU A 249 -2.28 14.75 -27.26
C LEU A 249 -1.17 15.81 -27.31
N GLU A 250 -0.34 15.92 -26.26
CA GLU A 250 0.82 16.83 -26.25
C GLU A 250 1.80 16.54 -27.39
N ALA A 251 2.10 15.26 -27.65
CA ALA A 251 2.99 14.85 -28.73
C ALA A 251 2.42 15.25 -30.11
N LYS A 252 1.12 15.01 -30.32
CA LYS A 252 0.43 15.38 -31.56
C LYS A 252 0.43 16.91 -31.77
N GLN A 253 0.10 17.68 -30.74
CA GLN A 253 0.14 19.15 -30.80
C GLN A 253 1.55 19.67 -31.17
N LYS A 254 2.61 19.06 -30.62
CA LYS A 254 4.00 19.40 -30.94
C LYS A 254 4.36 19.03 -32.37
N GLU A 255 3.89 17.91 -32.90
CA GLU A 255 4.09 17.50 -34.29
C GLU A 255 3.38 18.45 -35.24
N ASP A 256 2.09 18.74 -35.00
CA ASP A 256 1.29 19.68 -35.82
C ASP A 256 1.94 21.08 -35.83
N PHE A 257 2.40 21.55 -34.67
CA PHE A 257 3.15 22.81 -34.54
C PHE A 257 4.42 22.81 -35.41
N THR A 258 5.22 21.73 -35.32
CA THR A 258 6.49 21.64 -36.09
C THR A 258 6.24 21.61 -37.59
N ALA A 259 5.21 20.88 -38.04
CA ALA A 259 4.82 20.80 -39.43
C ALA A 259 4.34 22.17 -39.97
N ALA A 260 3.50 22.88 -39.22
CA ALA A 260 3.00 24.20 -39.58
C ALA A 260 4.15 25.22 -39.65
N PHE A 261 5.08 25.18 -38.68
CA PHE A 261 6.27 26.04 -38.68
C PHE A 261 7.14 25.83 -39.90
N ALA A 262 7.47 24.57 -40.23
CA ALA A 262 8.25 24.25 -41.41
C ALA A 262 7.60 24.77 -42.71
N HIS A 263 6.27 24.67 -42.78
CA HIS A 263 5.50 25.16 -43.93
C HIS A 263 5.55 26.70 -44.05
N GLU A 264 5.37 27.43 -42.93
CA GLU A 264 5.37 28.90 -42.91
C GLU A 264 6.79 29.50 -43.10
N LEU A 265 7.87 28.74 -42.82
CA LEU A 265 9.25 29.10 -43.20
C LEU A 265 9.53 28.84 -44.65
N LYS A 266 9.08 27.71 -45.23
CA LYS A 266 9.38 27.32 -46.62
C LYS A 266 8.83 28.34 -47.61
N THR A 267 7.64 28.87 -47.40
CA THR A 267 6.97 29.79 -48.32
C THR A 267 7.77 31.08 -48.56
N PRO A 268 8.15 31.90 -47.55
CA PRO A 268 8.93 33.10 -47.75
C PRO A 268 10.34 32.80 -48.29
N LEU A 269 10.97 31.70 -47.83
CA LEU A 269 12.29 31.31 -48.29
C LEU A 269 12.29 30.95 -49.81
N THR A 270 11.28 30.19 -50.25
CA THR A 270 11.11 29.88 -51.68
C THR A 270 10.90 31.15 -52.52
N SER A 271 10.14 32.13 -52.00
CA SER A 271 9.93 33.41 -52.67
C SER A 271 11.24 34.22 -52.75
N ILE A 272 12.01 34.30 -51.66
CA ILE A 272 13.30 34.99 -51.63
C ILE A 272 14.25 34.38 -52.70
N ILE A 273 14.36 33.04 -52.71
CA ILE A 273 15.22 32.33 -53.64
C ILE A 273 14.74 32.57 -55.09
N GLY A 274 13.44 32.43 -55.34
CA GLY A 274 12.88 32.61 -56.70
C GLY A 274 13.11 34.04 -57.28
N TYR A 275 12.88 35.05 -56.45
CA TYR A 275 13.15 36.41 -56.88
C TYR A 275 14.67 36.71 -57.02
N ALA A 276 15.51 36.11 -56.16
CA ALA A 276 16.98 36.24 -56.31
C ALA A 276 17.47 35.50 -57.56
N ASP A 277 16.94 34.32 -57.90
CA ASP A 277 17.26 33.61 -59.15
C ASP A 277 16.83 34.43 -60.39
N MET A 278 15.63 35.04 -60.32
CA MET A 278 15.12 35.89 -61.39
C MET A 278 16.04 37.10 -61.62
N LEU A 279 16.50 37.77 -60.56
CA LEU A 279 17.48 38.89 -60.65
C LEU A 279 18.83 38.47 -61.22
N ASN A 280 19.21 37.18 -61.05
CA ASN A 280 20.47 36.64 -61.50
C ASN A 280 20.45 36.07 -62.94
N SER A 281 19.27 35.62 -63.41
CA SER A 281 19.15 34.78 -64.60
C SER A 281 18.41 35.47 -65.77
N VAL A 282 17.72 36.58 -65.55
CA VAL A 282 16.89 37.26 -66.51
C VAL A 282 17.29 38.76 -66.62
N ASP A 283 17.32 39.28 -67.83
CA ASP A 283 17.52 40.74 -68.02
C ASP A 283 16.19 41.45 -67.74
N LEU A 284 16.09 42.11 -66.60
CA LEU A 284 14.91 42.76 -66.08
C LEU A 284 14.91 44.23 -66.29
N SER A 285 13.75 44.82 -66.50
CA SER A 285 13.56 46.28 -66.48
C SER A 285 13.87 46.83 -65.06
N GLU A 286 14.21 48.15 -65.00
CA GLU A 286 14.46 48.81 -63.70
C GLU A 286 13.25 48.68 -62.71
N GLU A 287 12.03 48.69 -63.22
CA GLU A 287 10.83 48.53 -62.45
C GLU A 287 10.71 47.11 -61.88
N GLU A 288 10.86 46.05 -62.70
CA GLU A 288 10.82 44.64 -62.28
C GLU A 288 11.95 44.33 -61.31
N ARG A 289 13.14 44.89 -61.51
CA ARG A 289 14.28 44.76 -60.59
C ARG A 289 13.95 45.33 -59.19
N ARG A 290 13.35 46.53 -59.21
CA ARG A 290 12.89 47.16 -57.93
C ARG A 290 11.82 46.44 -57.23
N GLU A 291 10.87 45.87 -57.95
CA GLU A 291 9.85 44.97 -57.37
C GLU A 291 10.45 43.70 -56.74
N ALA A 292 11.40 43.08 -57.48
CA ALA A 292 12.07 41.87 -56.95
C ALA A 292 12.84 42.17 -55.66
N TYR A 293 13.60 43.30 -55.60
CA TYR A 293 14.27 43.71 -54.36
C TYR A 293 13.27 43.98 -53.22
N PHE A 294 12.14 44.64 -53.55
CA PHE A 294 11.11 44.89 -52.54
C PHE A 294 10.49 43.58 -52.00
N TYR A 295 10.22 42.59 -52.85
CA TYR A 295 9.71 41.29 -52.43
C TYR A 295 10.72 40.52 -51.59
N ILE A 296 11.99 40.48 -51.97
CA ILE A 296 13.05 39.84 -51.16
C ILE A 296 13.12 40.50 -49.78
N TYR A 297 13.18 41.85 -49.74
CA TYR A 297 13.23 42.57 -48.48
C TYR A 297 11.99 42.33 -47.61
N SER A 298 10.81 42.36 -48.19
CA SER A 298 9.54 42.14 -47.45
C SER A 298 9.42 40.72 -46.89
N GLN A 299 9.84 39.71 -47.68
CA GLN A 299 9.84 38.32 -47.19
C GLN A 299 10.94 38.09 -46.14
N GLY A 300 12.08 38.74 -46.24
CA GLY A 300 13.12 38.73 -45.21
C GLY A 300 12.63 39.31 -43.86
N LYS A 301 11.98 40.49 -43.93
CA LYS A 301 11.36 41.11 -42.73
C LYS A 301 10.24 40.27 -42.12
N ARG A 302 9.47 39.60 -42.96
CA ARG A 302 8.45 38.65 -42.49
C ARG A 302 9.08 37.47 -41.76
N LEU A 303 10.15 36.89 -42.28
CA LEU A 303 10.87 35.79 -41.69
C LEU A 303 11.50 36.15 -40.34
N GLU A 304 12.10 37.37 -40.25
CA GLU A 304 12.63 37.96 -39.03
C GLU A 304 11.52 38.06 -37.94
N SER A 305 10.39 38.64 -38.28
CA SER A 305 9.23 38.76 -37.35
C SER A 305 8.69 37.40 -36.90
N LEU A 306 8.59 36.43 -37.82
CA LEU A 306 8.16 35.06 -37.51
C LEU A 306 9.14 34.41 -36.51
N SER A 307 10.46 34.53 -36.76
CA SER A 307 11.51 34.00 -35.89
C SER A 307 11.45 34.60 -34.48
N HIS A 308 11.29 35.93 -34.37
CA HIS A 308 11.16 36.60 -33.07
C HIS A 308 9.94 36.12 -32.27
N LYS A 309 8.77 36.08 -32.90
CA LYS A 309 7.55 35.59 -32.23
C LYS A 309 7.62 34.13 -31.80
N LEU A 310 8.32 33.29 -32.58
CA LEU A 310 8.55 31.91 -32.22
C LEU A 310 9.50 31.77 -31.03
N LEU A 311 10.62 32.52 -31.05
CA LEU A 311 11.57 32.52 -29.93
C LEU A 311 10.90 33.01 -28.65
N GLU A 312 10.06 34.05 -28.73
CA GLU A 312 9.26 34.53 -27.60
C GLU A 312 8.36 33.42 -27.05
N LEU A 313 7.60 32.75 -27.94
CA LEU A 313 6.69 31.63 -27.54
C LEU A 313 7.44 30.45 -26.88
N VAL A 314 8.59 30.06 -27.41
CA VAL A 314 9.38 28.93 -26.90
C VAL A 314 10.15 29.27 -25.62
N SER A 315 10.63 30.53 -25.48
CA SER A 315 11.38 30.97 -24.30
C SER A 315 10.52 31.03 -23.04
N MET A 316 9.21 31.27 -23.19
CA MET A 316 8.26 31.30 -22.07
C MET A 316 8.09 29.96 -21.35
N ASP A 317 8.36 28.84 -22.02
CA ASP A 317 8.29 27.52 -21.41
C ASP A 317 9.56 27.15 -20.63
N LYS A 318 10.67 27.82 -20.87
CA LYS A 318 11.98 27.43 -20.32
C LYS A 318 12.48 28.31 -19.17
N ASN A 319 12.02 29.55 -19.10
CA ASN A 319 12.52 30.50 -18.13
C ASN A 319 11.49 30.80 -17.03
N PRO A 320 11.92 30.87 -15.76
CA PRO A 320 11.05 31.33 -14.70
C PRO A 320 10.70 32.82 -14.93
N ILE A 321 9.41 33.09 -15.09
CA ILE A 321 8.91 34.45 -15.34
C ILE A 321 8.72 35.16 -14.00
N ALA A 322 9.32 36.31 -13.83
CA ALA A 322 9.25 37.08 -12.59
C ALA A 322 7.94 37.88 -12.55
N MET A 323 6.96 37.39 -11.79
CA MET A 323 5.71 38.10 -11.57
C MET A 323 5.92 39.26 -10.58
N ARG A 324 5.71 40.48 -11.04
CA ARG A 324 5.86 41.73 -10.27
C ARG A 324 4.56 42.54 -10.29
N PRO A 325 4.32 43.39 -9.30
CA PRO A 325 3.18 44.33 -9.34
C PRO A 325 3.46 45.42 -10.38
N ILE A 326 2.64 45.50 -11.42
CA ILE A 326 2.76 46.44 -12.52
C ILE A 326 1.63 47.46 -12.43
N ASN A 327 1.99 48.75 -12.49
CA ASN A 327 1.04 49.84 -12.49
C ASN A 327 0.39 49.96 -13.88
N THR A 328 -0.94 49.89 -13.94
CA THR A 328 -1.67 49.99 -15.20
C THR A 328 -1.51 51.32 -15.92
N LYS A 329 -1.19 52.40 -15.20
CA LYS A 329 -0.91 53.70 -15.82
C LYS A 329 0.41 53.72 -16.60
N THR A 330 1.42 52.99 -16.14
CA THR A 330 2.69 52.84 -16.90
C THR A 330 2.42 52.08 -18.20
N LEU A 331 1.65 50.98 -18.14
CA LEU A 331 1.25 50.26 -19.35
C LEU A 331 0.44 51.14 -20.31
N GLU A 332 -0.53 51.94 -19.80
CA GLU A 332 -1.31 52.89 -20.61
C GLU A 332 -0.41 53.87 -21.38
N GLU A 333 0.57 54.46 -20.71
CA GLU A 333 1.47 55.44 -21.30
C GLU A 333 2.36 54.83 -22.40
N ASN A 334 2.94 53.64 -22.14
CA ASN A 334 3.75 52.93 -23.11
C ASN A 334 2.93 52.55 -24.37
N LEU A 335 1.75 51.98 -24.17
CA LEU A 335 0.84 51.60 -25.25
C LEU A 335 0.39 52.82 -26.07
N ARG A 336 0.02 53.90 -25.40
CA ARG A 336 -0.41 55.13 -26.05
C ARG A 336 0.72 55.77 -26.90
N THR A 337 1.92 55.80 -26.36
CA THR A 337 3.08 56.38 -27.04
C THR A 337 3.42 55.58 -28.31
N THR A 338 3.40 54.26 -28.24
CA THR A 338 3.74 53.38 -29.36
C THR A 338 2.63 53.32 -30.42
N MET A 339 1.36 53.29 -30.03
CA MET A 339 0.26 53.09 -30.98
C MET A 339 -0.22 54.38 -31.64
N ARG A 340 -0.07 55.54 -30.99
CA ARG A 340 -0.55 56.82 -31.52
C ARG A 340 0.04 57.17 -32.92
N PRO A 341 1.32 57.00 -33.23
CA PRO A 341 1.88 57.22 -34.57
C PRO A 341 1.28 56.31 -35.64
N ILE A 342 1.07 55.00 -35.29
CA ILE A 342 0.53 53.98 -36.18
C ILE A 342 -0.93 54.33 -36.56
N TRP A 343 -1.75 54.69 -35.57
CA TRP A 343 -3.14 55.09 -35.81
C TRP A 343 -3.23 56.37 -36.68
N LYS A 344 -2.34 57.36 -36.41
CA LYS A 344 -2.28 58.59 -37.21
C LYS A 344 -1.90 58.29 -38.66
N GLN A 345 -0.94 57.43 -38.89
CA GLN A 345 -0.50 57.03 -40.23
C GLN A 345 -1.61 56.30 -41.01
N ARG A 346 -2.42 55.51 -40.34
CA ARG A 346 -3.52 54.74 -40.92
C ARG A 346 -4.86 55.47 -40.91
N GLY A 347 -4.93 56.72 -40.42
CA GLY A 347 -6.16 57.49 -40.32
C GLY A 347 -7.18 56.96 -39.34
N LEU A 348 -6.76 56.14 -38.35
CA LEU A 348 -7.63 55.48 -37.41
C LEU A 348 -7.86 56.30 -36.13
N ARG A 349 -9.06 56.17 -35.52
CA ARG A 349 -9.36 56.73 -34.20
C ARG A 349 -9.04 55.73 -33.13
N GLY A 350 -7.88 55.83 -32.48
CA GLY A 350 -7.45 54.95 -31.40
C GLY A 350 -7.48 55.64 -30.03
N LYS A 351 -7.86 54.92 -29.00
CA LYS A 351 -7.84 55.39 -27.62
C LYS A 351 -7.41 54.27 -26.66
N VAL A 352 -6.42 54.58 -25.79
CA VAL A 352 -6.07 53.75 -24.63
C VAL A 352 -6.54 54.51 -23.38
N ASN A 353 -7.28 53.83 -22.52
CA ASN A 353 -7.74 54.35 -21.26
C ASN A 353 -7.81 53.22 -20.21
N MET A 354 -6.95 53.25 -19.22
CA MET A 354 -6.89 52.25 -18.16
C MET A 354 -7.13 52.92 -16.81
N ASP A 355 -8.04 52.40 -16.03
CA ASP A 355 -8.23 52.82 -14.64
C ASP A 355 -6.93 52.51 -13.83
N LYS A 356 -6.70 53.29 -12.77
CA LYS A 356 -5.58 53.04 -11.87
C LYS A 356 -5.77 51.69 -11.18
N GLY A 357 -4.82 50.80 -11.30
CA GLY A 357 -4.81 49.45 -10.73
C GLY A 357 -3.43 48.81 -10.80
N ILE A 358 -3.35 47.60 -10.27
CA ILE A 358 -2.12 46.78 -10.29
C ILE A 358 -2.46 45.43 -10.92
N ILE A 359 -1.61 44.99 -11.84
CA ILE A 359 -1.63 43.65 -12.43
C ILE A 359 -0.35 42.95 -12.00
N MET A 360 -0.45 41.72 -11.44
CA MET A 360 0.74 40.88 -11.21
C MET A 360 1.17 40.24 -12.49
N GLY A 361 2.39 40.50 -12.92
CA GLY A 361 2.87 39.99 -14.20
C GLY A 361 4.31 40.39 -14.54
N ASP A 362 4.67 40.07 -15.79
CA ASP A 362 5.87 40.54 -16.44
C ASP A 362 5.49 41.67 -17.39
N GLU A 363 6.15 42.84 -17.26
CA GLU A 363 5.80 44.06 -18.00
C GLU A 363 6.01 43.88 -19.50
N GLU A 364 7.11 43.22 -19.92
CA GLU A 364 7.43 43.00 -21.32
C GLU A 364 6.40 42.09 -21.99
N LEU A 365 6.00 41.02 -21.30
CA LEU A 365 4.98 40.10 -21.78
C LEU A 365 3.60 40.75 -21.84
N LEU A 366 3.22 41.57 -20.86
CA LEU A 366 1.95 42.30 -20.91
C LEU A 366 1.92 43.32 -22.01
N LEU A 367 3.02 44.01 -22.25
CA LEU A 367 3.15 44.93 -23.40
C LEU A 367 3.07 44.16 -24.73
N SER A 368 3.75 43.02 -24.85
CA SER A 368 3.69 42.15 -26.04
C SER A 368 2.22 41.67 -26.27
N LEU A 369 1.52 41.24 -25.22
CA LEU A 369 0.10 40.87 -25.28
C LEU A 369 -0.78 41.99 -25.86
N PHE A 370 -0.73 43.16 -25.26
CA PHE A 370 -1.55 44.29 -25.69
C PHE A 370 -1.17 44.81 -27.06
N TYR A 371 0.12 44.84 -27.42
CA TYR A 371 0.55 45.20 -28.77
C TYR A 371 0.05 44.20 -29.83
N ASN A 372 0.11 42.92 -29.58
CA ASN A 372 -0.44 41.91 -30.50
C ASN A 372 -1.94 42.09 -30.71
N LEU A 373 -2.71 42.36 -29.65
CA LEU A 373 -4.15 42.61 -29.76
C LEU A 373 -4.47 43.89 -30.52
N LEU A 374 -3.75 44.98 -30.23
CA LEU A 374 -3.94 46.26 -30.91
C LEU A 374 -3.49 46.21 -32.40
N ASP A 375 -2.43 45.49 -32.71
CA ASP A 375 -1.96 45.24 -34.09
C ASP A 375 -3.02 44.41 -34.88
N ASN A 376 -3.60 43.39 -34.23
CA ASN A 376 -4.67 42.65 -34.86
C ASN A 376 -5.90 43.52 -35.14
N ALA A 377 -6.27 44.40 -34.19
CA ALA A 377 -7.35 45.37 -34.40
C ALA A 377 -7.05 46.33 -35.55
N VAL A 378 -5.80 46.85 -35.71
CA VAL A 378 -5.35 47.67 -36.84
C VAL A 378 -5.49 46.90 -38.15
N LYS A 379 -5.06 45.64 -38.21
CA LYS A 379 -5.15 44.78 -39.40
C LYS A 379 -6.58 44.40 -39.77
N ALA A 380 -7.49 44.43 -38.81
CA ALA A 380 -8.92 44.12 -39.06
C ALA A 380 -9.65 45.29 -39.77
N MET A 381 -9.04 46.48 -39.89
CA MET A 381 -9.69 47.62 -40.52
C MET A 381 -9.60 47.52 -42.07
N ASP A 382 -10.78 47.59 -42.70
CA ASP A 382 -10.91 47.47 -44.15
C ASP A 382 -10.88 48.83 -44.91
N LYS A 383 -11.22 49.92 -44.21
CA LYS A 383 -11.33 51.25 -44.79
C LYS A 383 -10.50 52.27 -44.02
N GLU A 384 -9.71 53.07 -44.73
CA GLU A 384 -9.00 54.18 -44.13
C GLU A 384 -10.00 55.27 -43.66
N GLY A 385 -9.76 55.77 -42.44
CA GLY A 385 -10.51 56.91 -41.88
C GLY A 385 -11.79 56.60 -41.06
N GLU A 386 -12.35 55.41 -41.14
CA GLU A 386 -13.57 55.03 -40.40
C GLU A 386 -13.33 54.08 -39.22
N GLY A 387 -12.05 53.63 -39.03
CA GLY A 387 -11.70 52.67 -37.99
C GLY A 387 -11.66 53.24 -36.59
N PHE A 388 -12.20 52.51 -35.64
CA PHE A 388 -12.14 52.82 -34.22
C PHE A 388 -11.57 51.66 -33.42
N ILE A 389 -10.57 51.94 -32.56
CA ILE A 389 -9.92 50.99 -31.70
C ILE A 389 -9.90 51.54 -30.27
N LEU A 390 -10.41 50.79 -29.31
CA LEU A 390 -10.43 51.16 -27.90
C LEU A 390 -9.78 50.08 -27.07
N LEU A 391 -8.73 50.39 -26.30
CA LEU A 391 -8.26 49.59 -25.21
C LEU A 391 -8.77 50.25 -23.90
N LYS A 392 -9.60 49.50 -23.15
CA LYS A 392 -10.17 49.96 -21.87
C LYS A 392 -9.77 49.00 -20.76
N GLY A 393 -9.06 49.50 -19.74
CA GLY A 393 -8.80 48.81 -18.49
C GLY A 393 -9.73 49.26 -17.38
N THR A 394 -10.30 48.33 -16.62
CA THR A 394 -11.26 48.66 -15.56
C THR A 394 -10.94 47.81 -14.32
N THR A 395 -10.83 48.47 -13.17
CA THR A 395 -10.70 47.77 -11.88
C THR A 395 -12.02 47.11 -11.50
N ARG A 396 -11.99 45.83 -11.17
CA ARG A 396 -13.13 45.02 -10.74
C ARG A 396 -12.95 44.57 -9.29
N LYS A 397 -14.00 44.08 -8.65
CA LYS A 397 -13.97 43.54 -7.28
C LYS A 397 -13.13 42.24 -7.22
N ASP A 398 -13.05 41.49 -8.30
CA ASP A 398 -12.39 40.19 -8.47
C ASP A 398 -11.08 40.25 -9.25
N GLY A 399 -10.60 41.46 -9.59
CA GLY A 399 -9.34 41.63 -10.32
C GLY A 399 -9.30 42.84 -11.21
N TYR A 400 -8.57 42.74 -12.33
CA TYR A 400 -8.44 43.81 -13.34
C TYR A 400 -8.89 43.31 -14.70
N GLU A 401 -9.79 44.00 -15.36
CA GLU A 401 -10.32 43.67 -16.68
C GLU A 401 -9.78 44.61 -17.76
N VAL A 402 -9.23 44.03 -18.83
CA VAL A 402 -8.83 44.81 -20.03
C VAL A 402 -9.66 44.36 -21.21
N LYS A 403 -10.24 45.32 -21.94
CA LYS A 403 -10.97 45.08 -23.19
C LYS A 403 -10.31 45.80 -24.32
N VAL A 404 -10.06 45.09 -25.42
CA VAL A 404 -9.70 45.66 -26.71
C VAL A 404 -10.91 45.52 -27.62
N VAL A 405 -11.42 46.63 -28.09
CA VAL A 405 -12.62 46.73 -28.94
C VAL A 405 -12.24 47.36 -30.25
N ASP A 406 -12.63 46.75 -31.35
CA ASP A 406 -12.51 47.27 -32.69
C ASP A 406 -13.85 47.18 -33.45
N ASN A 407 -14.02 48.04 -34.46
CA ASN A 407 -15.12 48.00 -35.41
C ASN A 407 -14.67 47.47 -36.78
N GLY A 408 -13.68 46.59 -36.80
CA GLY A 408 -13.17 45.95 -38.02
C GLY A 408 -14.15 44.93 -38.60
N ARG A 409 -13.60 44.11 -39.51
CA ARG A 409 -14.35 43.08 -40.24
C ARG A 409 -14.96 41.97 -39.36
N GLY A 410 -14.46 41.80 -38.12
CA GLY A 410 -14.90 40.73 -37.22
C GLY A 410 -14.40 39.34 -37.62
N ILE A 411 -14.78 38.35 -36.85
CA ILE A 411 -14.39 36.94 -36.98
C ILE A 411 -15.65 36.09 -37.02
N PRO A 412 -15.78 35.12 -37.95
CA PRO A 412 -16.88 34.15 -37.93
C PRO A 412 -16.92 33.35 -36.62
N ARG A 413 -18.09 33.13 -36.07
CA ARG A 413 -18.25 32.46 -34.76
C ARG A 413 -17.61 31.07 -34.70
N GLU A 414 -17.69 30.31 -35.78
CA GLU A 414 -17.10 28.98 -35.95
C GLU A 414 -15.57 28.95 -35.87
N GLU A 415 -14.94 30.10 -36.16
CA GLU A 415 -13.49 30.23 -36.17
C GLU A 415 -12.90 30.71 -34.84
N ILE A 416 -13.73 31.26 -33.93
CA ILE A 416 -13.28 31.87 -32.65
C ILE A 416 -12.51 30.87 -31.80
N SER A 417 -12.93 29.61 -31.75
CA SER A 417 -12.27 28.56 -30.96
C SER A 417 -10.86 28.21 -31.47
N ARG A 418 -10.58 28.50 -32.76
CA ARG A 418 -9.33 28.09 -33.43
C ARG A 418 -8.32 29.21 -33.59
N ILE A 419 -8.74 30.49 -33.50
CA ILE A 419 -7.83 31.60 -33.74
C ILE A 419 -6.70 31.70 -32.72
N THR A 420 -6.74 31.00 -31.61
CA THR A 420 -5.68 30.89 -30.61
C THR A 420 -4.73 29.72 -30.90
N GLU A 421 -5.01 28.89 -31.91
CA GLU A 421 -4.08 27.85 -32.38
C GLU A 421 -2.91 28.52 -33.12
N ALA A 422 -1.69 28.04 -32.91
CA ALA A 422 -0.52 28.57 -33.60
C ALA A 422 -0.62 28.32 -35.12
N PHE A 423 -0.27 29.31 -35.90
CA PHE A 423 -0.29 29.30 -37.38
C PHE A 423 -1.72 29.26 -37.99
N TYR A 424 -2.76 29.36 -37.14
CA TYR A 424 -4.11 29.42 -37.65
C TYR A 424 -4.46 30.83 -38.17
N MET A 425 -5.09 30.89 -39.35
CA MET A 425 -5.52 32.12 -39.99
C MET A 425 -6.86 31.91 -40.67
N VAL A 426 -7.85 32.76 -40.37
CA VAL A 426 -9.20 32.74 -40.96
C VAL A 426 -9.12 32.97 -42.48
N ASP A 427 -8.30 33.93 -42.93
CA ASP A 427 -8.00 34.18 -44.36
C ASP A 427 -6.49 34.19 -44.60
N LYS A 428 -5.98 33.07 -45.14
CA LYS A 428 -4.55 32.87 -45.40
C LYS A 428 -4.00 33.83 -46.46
N SER A 429 -4.81 34.22 -47.45
CA SER A 429 -4.36 35.04 -48.58
C SER A 429 -4.11 36.49 -48.16
N ARG A 430 -5.04 37.05 -47.42
CA ARG A 430 -5.00 38.42 -46.94
C ARG A 430 -4.00 38.57 -45.77
N SER A 431 -4.05 37.66 -44.81
CA SER A 431 -3.13 37.71 -43.65
C SER A 431 -1.67 37.64 -44.10
N ARG A 432 -1.35 36.92 -45.16
CA ARG A 432 0.01 36.87 -45.75
C ARG A 432 0.42 38.21 -46.34
N ARG A 433 -0.46 38.95 -46.98
CA ARG A 433 -0.15 40.33 -47.52
C ARG A 433 0.07 41.33 -46.40
N GLU A 434 -0.65 41.19 -45.27
CA GLU A 434 -0.52 42.07 -44.10
C GLU A 434 0.58 41.64 -43.14
N GLY A 435 1.41 40.64 -43.51
CA GLY A 435 2.59 40.17 -42.73
C GLY A 435 2.22 39.31 -41.50
N GLY A 436 0.98 38.78 -41.44
CA GLY A 436 0.55 37.89 -40.36
C GLY A 436 1.12 36.49 -40.52
N ALA A 437 1.61 35.90 -39.45
CA ALA A 437 2.13 34.53 -39.42
C ALA A 437 1.20 33.55 -38.63
N GLY A 438 0.05 34.02 -38.12
CA GLY A 438 -0.85 33.21 -37.33
C GLY A 438 -0.32 32.85 -35.94
N ILE A 439 0.73 33.51 -35.45
CA ILE A 439 1.33 33.23 -34.12
C ILE A 439 0.81 34.23 -33.06
N GLY A 440 0.37 35.42 -33.46
CA GLY A 440 0.05 36.49 -32.49
C GLY A 440 -1.00 36.12 -31.47
N MET A 441 -2.11 35.48 -31.87
CA MET A 441 -3.16 35.05 -30.91
C MET A 441 -2.76 33.87 -30.05
N ALA A 442 -1.94 32.95 -30.59
CA ALA A 442 -1.36 31.87 -29.79
C ALA A 442 -0.40 32.41 -28.72
N LEU A 443 0.38 33.43 -29.05
CA LEU A 443 1.22 34.16 -28.10
C LEU A 443 0.38 34.86 -27.02
N CYS A 444 -0.70 35.54 -27.43
CA CYS A 444 -1.65 36.14 -26.47
C CYS A 444 -2.24 35.11 -25.49
N GLN A 445 -2.67 33.98 -26.01
CA GLN A 445 -3.23 32.88 -25.18
C GLN A 445 -2.17 32.37 -24.19
N LYS A 446 -0.92 32.17 -24.61
CA LYS A 446 0.16 31.71 -23.74
C LYS A 446 0.48 32.73 -22.64
N ILE A 447 0.58 34.00 -22.98
CA ILE A 447 0.82 35.08 -22.00
C ILE A 447 -0.32 35.14 -20.98
N VAL A 448 -1.57 35.05 -21.43
CA VAL A 448 -2.76 35.03 -20.55
C VAL A 448 -2.71 33.85 -19.59
N GLN A 449 -2.36 32.66 -20.07
CA GLN A 449 -2.21 31.45 -19.23
C GLN A 449 -1.11 31.61 -18.16
N ILE A 450 0.04 32.18 -18.54
CA ILE A 450 1.17 32.43 -17.63
C ILE A 450 0.73 33.37 -16.49
N HIS A 451 -0.07 34.41 -16.83
CA HIS A 451 -0.60 35.37 -15.87
C HIS A 451 -1.84 34.88 -15.12
N LYS A 452 -2.25 33.60 -15.30
CA LYS A 452 -3.45 33.00 -14.71
C LYS A 452 -4.71 33.84 -14.97
N ALA A 453 -4.72 34.53 -16.10
CA ALA A 453 -5.84 35.34 -16.56
C ALA A 453 -6.78 34.54 -17.47
N GLU A 454 -7.95 35.04 -17.71
CA GLU A 454 -8.96 34.48 -18.62
C GLU A 454 -9.05 35.31 -19.89
N LEU A 455 -9.01 34.67 -21.07
CA LEU A 455 -9.20 35.31 -22.39
C LEU A 455 -10.58 34.98 -22.93
N LEU A 456 -11.39 35.99 -23.20
CA LEU A 456 -12.71 35.89 -23.81
C LEU A 456 -12.75 36.68 -25.10
N ILE A 457 -13.28 36.10 -26.16
CA ILE A 457 -13.36 36.75 -27.48
C ILE A 457 -14.82 36.70 -27.92
N ASP A 458 -15.37 37.87 -28.22
CA ASP A 458 -16.68 38.03 -28.81
C ASP A 458 -16.57 38.80 -30.11
N SER A 459 -17.04 38.20 -31.21
CA SER A 459 -16.92 38.80 -32.53
C SER A 459 -18.08 38.35 -33.41
N ASN A 460 -18.52 39.26 -34.28
CA ASN A 460 -19.46 38.98 -35.32
C ASN A 460 -18.91 39.53 -36.65
N LEU A 461 -19.04 38.78 -37.71
CA LEU A 461 -18.55 39.16 -39.04
C LEU A 461 -19.24 40.49 -39.47
N GLY A 462 -18.43 41.49 -39.84
CA GLY A 462 -18.88 42.82 -40.26
C GLY A 462 -19.22 43.80 -39.10
N ALA A 463 -19.12 43.35 -37.82
CA ALA A 463 -19.49 44.19 -36.68
C ALA A 463 -18.30 44.54 -35.76
N GLY A 464 -17.13 43.90 -35.98
CA GLY A 464 -15.94 44.10 -35.19
C GLY A 464 -15.69 42.99 -34.16
N THR A 465 -14.66 43.22 -33.30
CA THR A 465 -14.22 42.24 -32.31
C THR A 465 -14.06 42.89 -30.93
N VAL A 466 -14.40 42.14 -29.90
CA VAL A 466 -14.14 42.48 -28.49
C VAL A 466 -13.27 41.36 -27.92
N VAL A 467 -12.03 41.66 -27.56
CA VAL A 467 -11.15 40.76 -26.83
C VAL A 467 -11.08 41.25 -25.39
N GLN A 468 -11.50 40.41 -24.46
CA GLN A 468 -11.53 40.71 -23.03
C GLN A 468 -10.57 39.81 -22.28
N ILE A 469 -9.75 40.39 -21.41
CA ILE A 469 -8.81 39.69 -20.53
C ILE A 469 -9.16 40.03 -19.09
N ARG A 470 -9.31 39.00 -18.25
CA ARG A 470 -9.56 39.15 -16.82
C ARG A 470 -8.36 38.64 -16.04
N PHE A 471 -7.66 39.56 -15.40
CA PHE A 471 -6.55 39.26 -14.50
C PHE A 471 -7.10 39.04 -13.10
N PRO A 472 -6.62 38.03 -12.35
CA PRO A 472 -7.07 37.74 -10.99
C PRO A 472 -6.72 38.89 -10.03
N LEU A 473 -7.46 38.97 -8.92
CA LEU A 473 -7.17 39.95 -7.86
C LEU A 473 -5.77 39.70 -7.31
N VAL A 474 -4.99 40.75 -7.18
CA VAL A 474 -3.74 40.75 -6.43
C VAL A 474 -4.11 40.60 -4.96
N LYS A 475 -3.97 39.40 -4.37
CA LYS A 475 -3.99 39.26 -2.92
C LYS A 475 -2.80 40.06 -2.39
N GLU A 476 -3.04 40.98 -1.45
CA GLU A 476 -1.96 41.65 -0.70
C GLU A 476 -0.96 40.59 -0.26
N ILE A 477 0.30 40.76 -0.68
CA ILE A 477 1.40 39.95 -0.16
C ILE A 477 1.55 40.44 1.29
N ASP A 478 1.29 39.56 2.25
CA ASP A 478 1.59 39.79 3.67
C ASP A 478 3.05 40.27 3.75
N ASP A 479 3.26 41.50 4.19
CA ASP A 479 4.57 42.17 4.38
C ASP A 479 5.43 41.49 5.47
N GLU A 480 4.93 40.41 6.13
CA GLU A 480 5.64 39.69 7.21
C GLU A 480 6.79 38.77 6.76
N LYS A 481 7.03 38.61 5.46
CA LYS A 481 8.15 37.75 4.96
C LYS A 481 9.34 38.50 4.37
N THR A 482 9.34 39.85 4.39
CA THR A 482 10.45 40.63 3.82
C THR A 482 11.53 40.98 4.84
N ASP A 483 11.26 40.85 6.15
CA ASP A 483 12.27 41.16 7.22
C ASP A 483 13.25 40.04 7.55
N THR A 484 13.12 38.84 6.95
CA THR A 484 14.01 37.69 7.29
C THR A 484 15.17 37.50 6.30
N LEU A 485 15.30 38.32 5.25
CA LEU A 485 16.36 38.21 4.23
C LEU A 485 17.44 39.28 4.30
N ILE A 486 17.44 40.15 5.30
CA ILE A 486 18.49 41.21 5.48
C ILE A 486 19.52 40.86 6.57
N GLN A 487 19.50 39.69 7.16
CA GLN A 487 20.40 39.32 8.28
C GLN A 487 21.45 38.24 7.99
N TYR A 488 21.81 37.99 6.76
CA TYR A 488 23.02 37.22 6.44
C TYR A 488 23.81 37.87 5.30
N GLY A 489 24.66 38.86 5.67
CA GLY A 489 25.56 39.51 4.73
C GLY A 489 26.45 40.53 5.45
N THR A 490 27.28 40.08 6.39
CA THR A 490 28.57 40.70 6.76
C THR A 490 29.55 39.59 7.01
#